data_52915af8bffaba5c841b6560cf64ded7
#
_entry.id   52915af8bffaba5c841b6560cf64ded7
#
_cell.length_a   1.000
_cell.length_b   1.000
_cell.length_c   1.000
_cell.angle_alpha   90.00
_cell.angle_beta   90.00
_cell.angle_gamma   90.00
#
_symmetry.space_group_name_H-M   'P 1'
#
loop_
_entity.id
_entity.type
_entity.pdbx_description
1 polymer ?
#
loop_
_entity_poly.entity_id
_entity_poly.type
_entity_poly.pdbx_seq_one_letter_code
_entity_poly.pdbx_strand_id
1 'polypeptide(L)'
;MEAGACPPDEVRAQVERVLARPPLAGKPQLGRLLRYLVEGYFRDPGHAPVQYAVGVEALGLPADLDTETRSVVRVAMNRLRRGIEAYYREAGAEDPIVLRLSPTGYRVKVFRKDRPGRRSAVAPERIRLAVWYEREAAGSSAAEFPGHAVASELVPALRRCRHLEVLGPLGFGDSPDPWERAHTLRCAFLVVVAGTDLGNRPGIRLELWESRGHSLLASFRPGLDEREKAGSFLAKITERFAEEVGGDYGWIDRYLQALHPRQALSASPFAEALLAGKHFGNVLTEEAWRQGEDAFRLARDQHPEEASLLGFHALHQFGGYLEYFSRRASFPEEARGLTRRALRIDPQNPLARLAGAFRSYVLRREDECLERTLALARDPTVPRSLQALALSACLALGQGIGEAYPLLRRITADLTHYPRLVHTAAFAALLSRGENHLAEQELARAYSEGQWVERLGRIALAQRGGRREEARAHARNLRERFPDFPEYGPRMLERRFATALREPLQTAWERTQA
;
A
#
# COMPACT_ATOMS: atom_id res chain seq x y z
N MET A 1 4.83 16.63 25.63
CA MET A 1 5.25 17.72 24.72
C MET A 1 5.42 17.08 23.36
N GLU A 2 4.59 17.45 22.41
CA GLU A 2 4.66 16.95 21.05
C GLU A 2 5.95 17.44 20.38
N ALA A 3 6.89 16.53 20.18
CA ALA A 3 8.10 16.83 19.42
C ALA A 3 7.70 16.95 17.94
N GLY A 4 7.69 18.20 17.43
CA GLY A 4 7.53 18.43 15.99
C GLY A 4 6.48 19.46 15.55
N ALA A 5 5.62 19.96 16.43
CA ALA A 5 4.67 21.00 16.05
C ALA A 5 5.42 22.33 15.78
N CYS A 6 5.35 22.83 14.54
CA CYS A 6 5.88 24.15 14.23
C CYS A 6 5.10 25.22 15.01
N PRO A 7 5.78 26.18 15.67
CA PRO A 7 5.09 27.27 16.35
C PRO A 7 4.14 28.00 15.38
N PRO A 8 2.91 28.34 15.79
CA PRO A 8 1.94 28.98 14.92
C PRO A 8 2.46 30.24 14.21
N ASP A 9 3.26 31.06 14.90
CA ASP A 9 3.81 32.29 14.34
C ASP A 9 4.85 32.03 13.24
N GLU A 10 5.65 30.97 13.36
CA GLU A 10 6.59 30.59 12.32
C GLU A 10 5.86 30.08 11.07
N VAL A 11 4.76 29.35 11.24
CA VAL A 11 3.94 28.87 10.13
C VAL A 11 3.23 30.03 9.44
N ARG A 12 2.69 30.99 10.21
CA ARG A 12 2.09 32.22 9.64
C ARG A 12 3.13 33.03 8.86
N ALA A 13 4.33 33.19 9.40
CA ALA A 13 5.43 33.83 8.70
C ALA A 13 5.78 33.12 7.39
N GLN A 14 5.73 31.78 7.38
CA GLN A 14 5.94 30.99 6.17
C GLN A 14 4.81 31.19 5.14
N VAL A 15 3.54 31.27 5.58
CA VAL A 15 2.41 31.60 4.70
C VAL A 15 2.65 32.91 3.97
N GLU A 16 3.06 33.96 4.70
CA GLU A 16 3.32 35.27 4.10
C GLU A 16 4.51 35.24 3.12
N ARG A 17 5.57 34.45 3.41
CA ARG A 17 6.68 34.24 2.45
C ARG A 17 6.21 33.58 1.16
N VAL A 18 5.38 32.56 1.26
CA VAL A 18 4.80 31.84 0.11
C VAL A 18 3.94 32.77 -0.74
N LEU A 19 3.14 33.63 -0.09
CA LEU A 19 2.24 34.58 -0.76
C LEU A 19 2.95 35.81 -1.36
N ALA A 20 4.12 36.14 -0.86
CA ALA A 20 4.94 37.28 -1.34
C ALA A 20 5.69 36.97 -2.64
N ARG A 21 5.80 35.71 -3.07
CA ARG A 21 6.62 35.30 -4.22
C ARG A 21 5.81 34.59 -5.32
N PRO A 22 6.26 34.64 -6.58
CA PRO A 22 5.69 33.82 -7.66
C PRO A 22 5.69 32.35 -7.29
N PRO A 23 4.68 31.58 -7.72
CA PRO A 23 3.55 31.97 -8.58
C PRO A 23 2.31 32.47 -7.83
N LEU A 24 2.35 32.68 -6.50
CA LEU A 24 1.21 33.07 -5.67
C LEU A 24 1.12 34.58 -5.42
N ALA A 25 2.18 35.33 -5.64
CA ALA A 25 2.21 36.78 -5.50
C ALA A 25 1.13 37.45 -6.40
N GLY A 26 0.45 38.44 -5.83
CA GLY A 26 -0.60 39.19 -6.54
C GLY A 26 -1.93 38.42 -6.73
N LYS A 27 -2.12 37.29 -6.06
CA LYS A 27 -3.38 36.50 -6.12
C LYS A 27 -4.14 36.53 -4.80
N PRO A 28 -4.89 37.61 -4.50
CA PRO A 28 -5.49 37.85 -3.18
C PRO A 28 -6.49 36.75 -2.78
N GLN A 29 -7.21 36.18 -3.74
CA GLN A 29 -8.17 35.10 -3.50
C GLN A 29 -7.47 33.82 -3.01
N LEU A 30 -6.36 33.43 -3.64
CA LEU A 30 -5.58 32.27 -3.21
C LEU A 30 -4.88 32.52 -1.88
N GLY A 31 -4.49 33.77 -1.59
CA GLY A 31 -3.93 34.18 -0.31
C GLY A 31 -4.94 34.05 0.84
N ARG A 32 -6.18 34.52 0.65
CA ARG A 32 -7.26 34.32 1.64
C ARG A 32 -7.52 32.85 1.89
N LEU A 33 -7.59 32.06 0.82
CA LEU A 33 -7.81 30.62 0.90
C LEU A 33 -6.69 29.93 1.70
N LEU A 34 -5.42 30.22 1.43
CA LEU A 34 -4.30 29.61 2.16
C LEU A 34 -4.31 30.00 3.65
N ARG A 35 -4.51 31.28 3.98
CA ARG A 35 -4.62 31.70 5.37
C ARG A 35 -5.76 31.02 6.09
N TYR A 36 -6.93 30.95 5.49
CA TYR A 36 -8.10 30.27 6.06
C TYR A 36 -7.80 28.79 6.39
N LEU A 37 -7.19 28.06 5.45
CA LEU A 37 -6.84 26.65 5.64
C LEU A 37 -5.80 26.46 6.75
N VAL A 38 -4.82 27.35 6.85
CA VAL A 38 -3.78 27.29 7.89
C VAL A 38 -4.34 27.65 9.28
N GLU A 39 -5.20 28.65 9.38
CA GLU A 39 -5.89 28.96 10.65
C GLU A 39 -6.85 27.83 11.06
N GLY A 40 -7.51 27.18 10.10
CA GLY A 40 -8.30 25.97 10.34
C GLY A 40 -7.46 24.83 10.91
N TYR A 41 -6.24 24.63 10.40
CA TYR A 41 -5.29 23.64 10.91
C TYR A 41 -4.90 23.88 12.39
N PHE A 42 -4.74 25.15 12.82
CA PHE A 42 -4.44 25.46 14.22
C PHE A 42 -5.64 25.35 15.13
N ARG A 43 -6.83 25.68 14.64
CA ARG A 43 -8.09 25.63 15.41
C ARG A 43 -8.51 24.19 15.70
N ASP A 44 -8.43 23.32 14.71
CA ASP A 44 -8.77 21.91 14.82
C ASP A 44 -7.87 21.05 13.91
N PRO A 45 -6.71 20.58 14.41
CA PRO A 45 -5.77 19.77 13.63
C PRO A 45 -6.36 18.43 13.14
N GLY A 46 -7.41 17.95 13.81
CA GLY A 46 -8.10 16.67 13.49
C GLY A 46 -9.06 16.75 12.31
N HIS A 47 -9.64 17.92 12.06
CA HIS A 47 -10.70 18.08 11.07
C HIS A 47 -10.28 18.98 9.90
N ALA A 48 -10.60 18.54 8.69
CA ALA A 48 -10.46 19.37 7.50
C ALA A 48 -11.75 20.17 7.31
N PRO A 49 -11.67 21.46 6.91
CA PRO A 49 -12.87 22.22 6.58
C PRO A 49 -13.62 21.55 5.42
N VAL A 50 -14.95 21.59 5.49
CA VAL A 50 -15.80 21.07 4.41
C VAL A 50 -15.85 22.05 3.25
N GLN A 51 -16.15 21.56 2.05
CA GLN A 51 -16.19 22.36 0.82
C GLN A 51 -17.07 23.61 0.96
N TYR A 52 -18.20 23.48 1.64
CA TYR A 52 -19.13 24.56 1.91
C TYR A 52 -18.45 25.70 2.69
N ALA A 53 -17.81 25.40 3.83
CA ALA A 53 -17.15 26.40 4.65
C ALA A 53 -16.00 27.10 3.90
N VAL A 54 -15.22 26.35 3.12
CA VAL A 54 -14.17 26.91 2.25
C VAL A 54 -14.76 27.87 1.20
N GLY A 55 -15.89 27.53 0.61
CA GLY A 55 -16.57 28.39 -0.35
C GLY A 55 -17.05 29.71 0.25
N VAL A 56 -17.78 29.61 1.33
CA VAL A 56 -18.42 30.79 1.96
C VAL A 56 -17.37 31.63 2.73
N GLU A 57 -16.58 31.01 3.62
CA GLU A 57 -15.73 31.76 4.55
C GLU A 57 -14.39 32.20 3.92
N ALA A 58 -13.78 31.37 3.06
CA ALA A 58 -12.50 31.70 2.46
C ALA A 58 -12.61 32.41 1.12
N LEU A 59 -13.58 32.02 0.29
CA LEU A 59 -13.73 32.56 -1.05
C LEU A 59 -14.84 33.63 -1.17
N GLY A 60 -15.70 33.80 -0.13
CA GLY A 60 -16.78 34.76 -0.10
C GLY A 60 -17.93 34.44 -1.09
N LEU A 61 -18.16 33.16 -1.36
CA LEU A 61 -19.23 32.70 -2.25
C LEU A 61 -20.57 32.71 -1.53
N PRO A 62 -21.71 32.82 -2.25
CA PRO A 62 -23.04 32.75 -1.66
C PRO A 62 -23.29 31.48 -0.86
N ALA A 63 -24.15 31.55 0.16
CA ALA A 63 -24.43 30.40 1.03
C ALA A 63 -25.21 29.27 0.33
N ASP A 64 -25.92 29.54 -0.75
CA ASP A 64 -26.62 28.58 -1.59
C ASP A 64 -25.69 28.03 -2.68
N LEU A 65 -24.75 27.18 -2.27
CA LEU A 65 -23.76 26.57 -3.18
C LEU A 65 -24.45 25.62 -4.17
N ASP A 66 -24.64 26.07 -5.39
CA ASP A 66 -25.03 25.25 -6.53
C ASP A 66 -23.85 24.43 -7.11
N THR A 67 -24.09 23.67 -8.18
CA THR A 67 -23.07 22.84 -8.83
C THR A 67 -21.92 23.67 -9.42
N GLU A 68 -22.22 24.87 -9.90
CA GLU A 68 -21.25 25.78 -10.50
C GLU A 68 -20.31 26.37 -9.45
N THR A 69 -20.86 26.82 -8.33
CA THR A 69 -20.13 27.38 -7.19
C THR A 69 -19.22 26.33 -6.55
N ARG A 70 -19.65 25.05 -6.49
CA ARG A 70 -18.78 23.92 -6.04
C ARG A 70 -17.60 23.70 -6.97
N SER A 71 -17.75 23.94 -8.26
CA SER A 71 -16.64 23.84 -9.23
C SER A 71 -15.60 24.93 -9.02
N VAL A 72 -16.02 26.16 -8.66
CA VAL A 72 -15.12 27.28 -8.34
C VAL A 72 -14.20 26.95 -7.18
N VAL A 73 -14.73 26.35 -6.10
CA VAL A 73 -13.91 25.93 -4.95
C VAL A 73 -12.84 24.91 -5.35
N ARG A 74 -13.21 23.89 -6.15
CA ARG A 74 -12.25 22.88 -6.65
C ARG A 74 -11.16 23.50 -7.52
N VAL A 75 -11.53 24.42 -8.42
CA VAL A 75 -10.57 25.11 -9.29
C VAL A 75 -9.61 25.97 -8.46
N ALA A 76 -10.11 26.74 -7.49
CA ALA A 76 -9.29 27.55 -6.60
C ALA A 76 -8.30 26.69 -5.80
N MET A 77 -8.76 25.56 -5.23
CA MET A 77 -7.89 24.61 -4.52
C MET A 77 -6.81 24.00 -5.41
N ASN A 78 -7.14 23.60 -6.64
CA ASN A 78 -6.15 23.05 -7.57
C ASN A 78 -5.11 24.10 -7.98
N ARG A 79 -5.54 25.35 -8.19
CA ARG A 79 -4.61 26.46 -8.47
C ARG A 79 -3.70 26.74 -7.27
N LEU A 80 -4.23 26.70 -6.06
CA LEU A 80 -3.45 26.89 -4.83
C LEU A 80 -2.43 25.76 -4.65
N ARG A 81 -2.81 24.49 -4.83
CA ARG A 81 -1.89 23.33 -4.75
C ARG A 81 -0.71 23.49 -5.72
N ARG A 82 -1.02 23.71 -7.00
CA ARG A 82 0.01 23.92 -8.03
C ARG A 82 0.91 25.11 -7.73
N GLY A 83 0.35 26.17 -7.18
CA GLY A 83 1.11 27.37 -6.80
C GLY A 83 2.07 27.09 -5.65
N ILE A 84 1.64 26.38 -4.62
CA ILE A 84 2.48 25.98 -3.48
C ILE A 84 3.58 25.01 -3.94
N GLU A 85 3.26 24.02 -4.78
CA GLU A 85 4.23 23.07 -5.32
C GLU A 85 5.31 23.76 -6.17
N ALA A 86 4.90 24.70 -7.03
CA ALA A 86 5.83 25.47 -7.85
C ALA A 86 6.73 26.37 -6.99
N TYR A 87 6.18 27.00 -5.94
CA TYR A 87 6.95 27.80 -5.00
C TYR A 87 8.07 26.99 -4.34
N TYR A 88 7.76 25.81 -3.78
CA TYR A 88 8.77 24.99 -3.10
C TYR A 88 9.72 24.26 -4.05
N ARG A 89 9.42 24.20 -5.34
CA ARG A 89 10.35 23.68 -6.35
C ARG A 89 11.45 24.69 -6.67
N GLU A 90 11.17 25.97 -6.54
CA GLU A 90 12.05 27.07 -6.95
C GLU A 90 12.40 27.99 -5.76
N ALA A 91 11.58 28.99 -5.49
CA ALA A 91 11.87 30.08 -4.56
C ALA A 91 11.90 29.66 -3.07
N GLY A 92 11.15 28.62 -2.70
CA GLY A 92 11.04 28.08 -1.34
C GLY A 92 11.83 26.79 -1.12
N ALA A 93 12.76 26.44 -2.03
CA ALA A 93 13.51 25.18 -1.95
C ALA A 93 14.30 25.04 -0.63
N GLU A 94 14.75 26.15 -0.03
CA GLU A 94 15.54 26.19 1.20
C GLU A 94 14.73 26.67 2.43
N ASP A 95 13.42 26.86 2.29
CA ASP A 95 12.60 27.31 3.40
C ASP A 95 12.54 26.25 4.53
N PRO A 96 12.64 26.69 5.81
CA PRO A 96 12.66 25.76 6.95
C PRO A 96 11.30 25.09 7.24
N ILE A 97 10.21 25.68 6.74
CA ILE A 97 8.84 25.16 6.90
C ILE A 97 8.23 24.94 5.53
N VAL A 98 7.68 23.76 5.33
CA VAL A 98 6.98 23.37 4.10
C VAL A 98 5.49 23.23 4.38
N LEU A 99 4.68 23.96 3.63
CA LEU A 99 3.23 23.84 3.63
C LEU A 99 2.82 22.95 2.47
N ARG A 100 2.00 21.94 2.73
CA ARG A 100 1.38 21.11 1.68
C ARG A 100 -0.12 21.02 1.85
N LEU A 101 -0.84 20.96 0.76
CA LEU A 101 -2.26 20.69 0.74
C LEU A 101 -2.50 19.23 0.39
N SER A 102 -3.44 18.58 1.07
CA SER A 102 -3.85 17.22 0.71
C SER A 102 -4.22 17.13 -0.78
N PRO A 103 -3.87 16.06 -1.48
CA PRO A 103 -4.25 15.84 -2.89
C PRO A 103 -5.76 15.89 -3.08
N THR A 104 -6.50 15.34 -2.11
CA THR A 104 -7.96 15.38 -2.02
C THR A 104 -8.38 16.11 -0.74
N GLY A 105 -9.47 16.91 -0.82
CA GLY A 105 -9.98 17.68 0.31
C GLY A 105 -9.25 19.01 0.56
N TYR A 106 -9.36 19.52 1.80
CA TYR A 106 -9.03 20.91 2.17
C TYR A 106 -8.06 21.00 3.36
N ARG A 107 -7.28 19.94 3.61
CA ARG A 107 -6.35 19.86 4.74
C ARG A 107 -5.00 20.46 4.38
N VAL A 108 -4.45 21.26 5.27
CA VAL A 108 -3.05 21.70 5.25
C VAL A 108 -2.22 20.73 6.10
N LYS A 109 -1.03 20.41 5.65
CA LYS A 109 0.02 19.73 6.41
C LYS A 109 1.22 20.68 6.51
N VAL A 110 1.81 20.78 7.69
CA VAL A 110 2.95 21.65 7.99
C VAL A 110 4.12 20.78 8.39
N PHE A 111 5.28 20.99 7.75
CA PHE A 111 6.50 20.23 7.99
C PHE A 111 7.64 21.20 8.24
N ARG A 112 8.52 20.87 9.20
CA ARG A 112 9.81 21.55 9.36
C ARG A 112 10.89 20.79 8.60
N LYS A 113 11.66 21.47 7.74
CA LYS A 113 12.90 20.92 7.19
C LYS A 113 13.98 20.99 8.25
N ASP A 114 14.57 19.86 8.58
CA ASP A 114 15.78 19.86 9.39
C ASP A 114 16.93 20.53 8.61
N ARG A 115 17.69 21.38 9.30
CA ARG A 115 18.85 22.04 8.71
C ARG A 115 19.82 20.98 8.17
N PRO A 116 20.39 21.15 6.96
CA PRO A 116 21.43 20.28 6.47
C PRO A 116 22.68 20.43 7.37
N GLY A 117 22.90 19.45 8.25
CA GLY A 117 24.03 19.43 9.19
C GLY A 117 23.83 18.61 10.46
N ARG A 118 22.60 18.27 10.82
CA ARG A 118 22.27 17.31 11.88
C ARG A 118 21.16 16.39 11.42
N ARG A 119 21.48 15.50 10.48
CA ARG A 119 20.67 14.32 10.23
C ARG A 119 20.86 13.35 11.40
N SER A 120 20.18 13.61 12.50
CA SER A 120 19.80 12.52 13.38
C SER A 120 18.84 11.67 12.55
N ALA A 121 19.23 10.44 12.25
CA ALA A 121 18.34 9.46 11.66
C ALA A 121 17.25 9.17 12.70
N VAL A 122 16.22 10.03 12.75
CA VAL A 122 15.00 9.73 13.50
C VAL A 122 14.40 8.54 12.78
N ALA A 123 14.37 7.40 13.48
CA ALA A 123 13.73 6.20 12.95
C ALA A 123 12.31 6.55 12.52
N PRO A 124 11.85 6.05 11.36
CA PRO A 124 10.52 6.36 10.86
C PRO A 124 9.47 5.92 11.89
N GLU A 125 8.53 6.80 12.19
CA GLU A 125 7.46 6.51 13.14
C GLU A 125 6.56 5.42 12.55
N ARG A 126 6.64 4.23 13.13
CA ARG A 126 5.93 3.03 12.69
C ARG A 126 4.57 2.93 13.37
N ILE A 127 3.69 2.11 12.81
CA ILE A 127 2.38 1.82 13.40
C ILE A 127 2.61 0.96 14.64
N ARG A 128 2.23 1.45 15.81
CA ARG A 128 2.40 0.72 17.08
C ARG A 128 1.31 -0.30 17.28
N LEU A 129 1.74 -1.52 17.58
CA LEU A 129 0.93 -2.70 17.89
C LEU A 129 1.38 -3.28 19.23
N ALA A 130 0.47 -3.38 20.20
CA ALA A 130 0.73 -4.12 21.44
C ALA A 130 0.30 -5.58 21.30
N VAL A 131 1.09 -6.49 21.85
CA VAL A 131 0.72 -7.90 22.00
C VAL A 131 0.51 -8.19 23.48
N TRP A 132 -0.73 -8.51 23.85
CA TRP A 132 -1.17 -8.77 25.20
C TRP A 132 -1.56 -10.23 25.37
N TYR A 133 -1.13 -10.87 26.46
CA TYR A 133 -1.60 -12.21 26.81
C TYR A 133 -2.52 -12.18 28.05
N GLU A 134 -3.62 -12.91 27.95
CA GLU A 134 -4.54 -13.11 29.07
C GLU A 134 -4.00 -14.14 30.06
N ARG A 135 -4.38 -13.99 31.31
CA ARG A 135 -4.10 -14.96 32.36
C ARG A 135 -5.05 -16.15 32.21
N GLU A 136 -4.49 -17.34 32.27
CA GLU A 136 -5.28 -18.57 32.19
C GLU A 136 -6.13 -18.78 33.44
N ALA A 137 -7.34 -19.33 33.24
CA ALA A 137 -8.14 -19.80 34.34
C ALA A 137 -7.51 -21.06 34.93
N ALA A 138 -7.39 -21.12 36.25
CA ALA A 138 -6.86 -22.29 36.94
C ALA A 138 -7.74 -23.53 36.64
N GLY A 139 -7.12 -24.61 36.13
CA GLY A 139 -7.78 -25.87 35.79
C GLY A 139 -8.30 -26.01 34.36
N SER A 140 -7.98 -25.08 33.47
CA SER A 140 -8.31 -25.18 32.04
C SER A 140 -7.36 -26.11 31.31
N SER A 141 -7.82 -26.88 30.31
CA SER A 141 -6.98 -27.63 29.36
C SER A 141 -6.18 -26.69 28.44
N ALA A 142 -6.49 -25.41 28.46
CA ALA A 142 -5.72 -24.34 27.84
C ALA A 142 -4.27 -24.24 28.35
N ALA A 143 -3.91 -24.97 29.43
CA ALA A 143 -2.53 -25.06 29.96
C ALA A 143 -1.51 -25.59 28.94
N GLU A 144 -1.93 -26.25 27.86
CA GLU A 144 -1.05 -26.70 26.78
C GLU A 144 -0.53 -25.54 25.92
N PHE A 145 -1.29 -24.43 25.84
CA PHE A 145 -0.89 -23.21 25.14
C PHE A 145 -0.97 -21.98 26.07
N PRO A 146 -0.02 -21.86 27.01
CA PRO A 146 0.02 -20.69 27.87
C PRO A 146 0.07 -19.41 27.06
N GLY A 147 -0.83 -18.44 27.35
CA GLY A 147 -0.94 -17.20 26.57
C GLY A 147 0.40 -16.46 26.42
N HIS A 148 1.23 -16.49 27.48
CA HIS A 148 2.57 -15.90 27.43
C HIS A 148 3.50 -16.61 26.46
N ALA A 149 3.44 -17.95 26.33
CA ALA A 149 4.27 -18.70 25.39
C ALA A 149 3.85 -18.42 23.94
N VAL A 150 2.54 -18.40 23.68
CA VAL A 150 1.99 -18.02 22.38
C VAL A 150 2.40 -16.60 22.01
N ALA A 151 2.29 -15.62 22.93
CA ALA A 151 2.69 -14.24 22.70
C ALA A 151 4.19 -14.10 22.46
N SER A 152 5.03 -14.90 23.13
CA SER A 152 6.48 -14.92 22.94
C SER A 152 6.90 -15.39 21.56
N GLU A 153 6.19 -16.34 20.97
CA GLU A 153 6.40 -16.77 19.58
C GLU A 153 5.83 -15.79 18.56
N LEU A 154 4.70 -15.15 18.89
CA LEU A 154 4.00 -14.23 17.99
C LEU A 154 4.75 -12.90 17.81
N VAL A 155 5.35 -12.34 18.88
CA VAL A 155 6.06 -11.05 18.82
C VAL A 155 7.20 -11.06 17.79
N PRO A 156 8.12 -12.05 17.74
CA PRO A 156 9.13 -12.12 16.70
C PRO A 156 8.56 -12.25 15.29
N ALA A 157 7.46 -13.01 15.13
CA ALA A 157 6.79 -13.16 13.84
C ALA A 157 6.22 -11.83 13.33
N LEU A 158 5.52 -11.07 14.19
CA LEU A 158 4.99 -9.74 13.85
C LEU A 158 6.10 -8.69 13.61
N ARG A 159 7.23 -8.77 14.31
CA ARG A 159 8.38 -7.86 14.09
C ARG A 159 9.02 -7.98 12.70
N ARG A 160 8.76 -9.07 11.97
CA ARG A 160 9.15 -9.17 10.55
C ARG A 160 8.36 -8.20 9.66
N CYS A 161 7.19 -7.75 10.10
CA CYS A 161 6.37 -6.74 9.43
C CYS A 161 6.98 -5.35 9.68
N ARG A 162 7.89 -4.91 8.81
CA ARG A 162 8.77 -3.75 9.04
C ARG A 162 8.06 -2.40 9.18
N HIS A 163 6.80 -2.28 8.82
CA HIS A 163 5.97 -1.09 9.02
C HIS A 163 5.34 -1.03 10.42
N LEU A 164 5.46 -2.11 11.21
CA LEU A 164 4.97 -2.18 12.58
C LEU A 164 6.08 -1.96 13.61
N GLU A 165 5.77 -1.26 14.68
CA GLU A 165 6.51 -1.23 15.93
C GLU A 165 5.76 -2.12 16.94
N VAL A 166 6.26 -3.35 17.16
CA VAL A 166 5.59 -4.36 17.98
C VAL A 166 6.10 -4.32 19.41
N LEU A 167 5.21 -4.00 20.34
CA LEU A 167 5.46 -3.92 21.77
C LEU A 167 4.92 -5.15 22.49
N GLY A 168 5.71 -5.74 23.35
CA GLY A 168 5.32 -6.91 24.13
C GLY A 168 6.33 -8.07 24.01
N PRO A 169 5.98 -9.26 24.54
CA PRO A 169 4.68 -9.60 25.13
C PRO A 169 4.37 -8.83 26.43
N LEU A 170 3.15 -8.35 26.57
CA LEU A 170 2.62 -7.66 27.75
C LEU A 170 1.60 -8.57 28.42
N GLY A 171 1.47 -8.49 29.75
CA GLY A 171 0.55 -9.33 30.47
C GLY A 171 -0.07 -8.66 31.69
N PHE A 172 -0.88 -9.42 32.43
CA PHE A 172 -1.63 -8.93 33.59
C PHE A 172 -0.75 -8.29 34.68
N GLY A 173 0.53 -8.69 34.80
CA GLY A 173 1.49 -8.09 35.73
C GLY A 173 1.92 -6.67 35.35
N ASP A 174 1.76 -6.26 34.09
CA ASP A 174 2.12 -4.95 33.57
C ASP A 174 1.00 -3.91 33.75
N SER A 175 -0.28 -4.35 33.69
CA SER A 175 -1.49 -3.57 33.94
C SER A 175 -2.68 -4.54 34.04
N PRO A 176 -3.73 -4.25 34.82
CA PRO A 176 -4.96 -5.05 34.85
C PRO A 176 -5.81 -4.88 33.57
N ASP A 177 -5.63 -3.76 32.85
CA ASP A 177 -6.42 -3.40 31.67
C ASP A 177 -5.54 -3.31 30.41
N PRO A 178 -5.73 -4.20 29.42
CA PRO A 178 -5.00 -4.16 28.16
C PRO A 178 -5.23 -2.87 27.36
N TRP A 179 -6.42 -2.28 27.46
CA TRP A 179 -6.79 -1.07 26.72
C TRP A 179 -6.08 0.17 27.27
N GLU A 180 -6.09 0.32 28.60
CA GLU A 180 -5.36 1.39 29.28
C GLU A 180 -3.85 1.32 28.95
N ARG A 181 -3.30 0.10 28.94
CA ARG A 181 -1.89 -0.09 28.60
C ARG A 181 -1.59 0.23 27.14
N ALA A 182 -2.43 -0.23 26.20
CA ALA A 182 -2.28 0.10 24.79
C ALA A 182 -2.38 1.61 24.54
N HIS A 183 -3.31 2.29 25.23
CA HIS A 183 -3.45 3.75 25.16
C HIS A 183 -2.22 4.48 25.72
N THR A 184 -1.71 4.07 26.88
CA THR A 184 -0.49 4.65 27.51
C THR A 184 0.71 4.51 26.58
N LEU A 185 0.86 3.38 25.90
CA LEU A 185 1.92 3.09 24.94
C LEU A 185 1.64 3.70 23.55
N ARG A 186 0.52 4.40 23.37
CA ARG A 186 0.08 4.99 22.09
C ARG A 186 -0.01 3.97 20.97
N CYS A 187 -0.46 2.75 21.25
CA CYS A 187 -0.67 1.72 20.26
C CYS A 187 -1.97 1.98 19.50
N ALA A 188 -1.90 1.92 18.16
CA ALA A 188 -3.09 1.99 17.31
C ALA A 188 -3.87 0.66 17.32
N PHE A 189 -3.16 -0.44 17.54
CA PHE A 189 -3.71 -1.79 17.54
C PHE A 189 -3.27 -2.59 18.76
N LEU A 190 -4.13 -3.54 19.14
CA LEU A 190 -3.90 -4.48 20.23
C LEU A 190 -4.16 -5.91 19.71
N VAL A 191 -3.20 -6.81 19.89
CA VAL A 191 -3.42 -8.25 19.75
C VAL A 191 -3.62 -8.86 21.12
N VAL A 192 -4.76 -9.51 21.31
CA VAL A 192 -5.07 -10.27 22.53
C VAL A 192 -4.85 -11.76 22.27
N VAL A 193 -4.07 -12.39 23.13
CA VAL A 193 -3.66 -13.79 23.04
C VAL A 193 -4.14 -14.56 24.26
N ALA A 194 -4.83 -15.67 24.05
CA ALA A 194 -5.25 -16.57 25.12
C ALA A 194 -5.22 -18.03 24.70
N GLY A 195 -4.89 -18.91 25.63
CA GLY A 195 -5.25 -20.32 25.52
C GLY A 195 -6.78 -20.48 25.61
N THR A 196 -7.35 -21.41 24.91
CA THR A 196 -8.80 -21.66 24.91
C THR A 196 -9.13 -23.14 24.75
N ASP A 197 -10.32 -23.52 25.20
CA ASP A 197 -10.87 -24.84 24.98
C ASP A 197 -11.86 -24.80 23.82
N LEU A 198 -11.62 -25.60 22.81
CA LEU A 198 -12.51 -25.78 21.67
C LEU A 198 -13.18 -27.16 21.74
N GLY A 199 -14.22 -27.28 22.59
CA GLY A 199 -14.80 -28.54 22.95
C GLY A 199 -13.83 -29.32 23.84
N ASN A 200 -13.36 -30.50 23.39
CA ASN A 200 -12.40 -31.33 24.14
C ASN A 200 -10.95 -31.17 23.62
N ARG A 201 -10.65 -30.13 22.89
CA ARG A 201 -9.32 -29.91 22.29
C ARG A 201 -8.71 -28.60 22.76
N PRO A 202 -7.43 -28.60 23.13
CA PRO A 202 -6.73 -27.37 23.40
C PRO A 202 -6.62 -26.52 22.13
N GLY A 203 -6.72 -25.21 22.28
CA GLY A 203 -6.66 -24.27 21.17
C GLY A 203 -6.10 -22.93 21.59
N ILE A 204 -5.99 -22.04 20.61
CA ILE A 204 -5.46 -20.69 20.79
C ILE A 204 -6.53 -19.70 20.31
N ARG A 205 -6.74 -18.64 21.07
CA ARG A 205 -7.51 -17.47 20.64
C ARG A 205 -6.55 -16.31 20.39
N LEU A 206 -6.58 -15.80 19.16
CA LEU A 206 -5.81 -14.63 18.71
C LEU A 206 -6.78 -13.61 18.14
N GLU A 207 -6.80 -12.43 18.70
CA GLU A 207 -7.74 -11.37 18.31
C GLU A 207 -6.98 -10.08 18.03
N LEU A 208 -7.28 -9.44 16.88
CA LEU A 208 -6.80 -8.13 16.54
C LEU A 208 -7.88 -7.09 16.81
N TRP A 209 -7.53 -6.05 17.54
CA TRP A 209 -8.41 -4.96 17.91
C TRP A 209 -7.83 -3.62 17.49
N GLU A 210 -8.70 -2.68 17.09
CA GLU A 210 -8.37 -1.26 17.03
C GLU A 210 -8.49 -0.68 18.44
N SER A 211 -7.44 0.03 18.89
CA SER A 211 -7.29 0.37 20.31
C SER A 211 -8.17 1.52 20.80
N ARG A 212 -8.51 2.50 19.93
CA ARG A 212 -9.26 3.70 20.34
C ARG A 212 -10.77 3.43 20.48
N GLY A 213 -11.33 2.72 19.50
CA GLY A 213 -12.74 2.41 19.45
C GLY A 213 -13.08 1.04 20.03
N HIS A 214 -12.09 0.29 20.53
CA HIS A 214 -12.22 -1.08 21.01
C HIS A 214 -12.94 -1.99 19.99
N SER A 215 -12.62 -1.82 18.71
CA SER A 215 -13.26 -2.54 17.62
C SER A 215 -12.50 -3.82 17.29
N LEU A 216 -13.16 -4.97 17.38
CA LEU A 216 -12.61 -6.25 16.95
C LEU A 216 -12.50 -6.26 15.42
N LEU A 217 -11.29 -6.43 14.89
CA LEU A 217 -11.01 -6.44 13.47
C LEU A 217 -10.90 -7.86 12.91
N ALA A 218 -10.27 -8.76 13.67
CA ALA A 218 -10.10 -10.16 13.28
C ALA A 218 -10.04 -11.05 14.52
N SER A 219 -10.56 -12.27 14.40
CA SER A 219 -10.51 -13.30 15.44
C SER A 219 -10.15 -14.64 14.81
N PHE A 220 -9.15 -15.31 15.38
CA PHE A 220 -8.67 -16.63 14.98
C PHE A 220 -8.75 -17.57 16.18
N ARG A 221 -9.34 -18.75 15.97
CA ARG A 221 -9.51 -19.76 17.02
C ARG A 221 -9.12 -21.14 16.51
N PRO A 222 -7.84 -21.35 16.16
CA PRO A 222 -7.36 -22.66 15.73
C PRO A 222 -7.29 -23.64 16.92
N GLY A 223 -7.76 -24.86 16.70
CA GLY A 223 -7.62 -25.98 17.62
C GLY A 223 -6.52 -26.93 17.17
N LEU A 224 -5.82 -27.55 18.12
CA LEU A 224 -4.82 -28.57 17.85
C LEU A 224 -5.49 -29.84 17.32
N ASP A 225 -5.00 -30.37 16.20
CA ASP A 225 -5.40 -31.70 15.73
C ASP A 225 -4.61 -32.78 16.49
N GLU A 226 -5.25 -33.92 16.80
CA GLU A 226 -4.65 -35.05 17.53
C GLU A 226 -3.35 -35.60 16.91
N ARG A 227 -3.16 -35.35 15.62
CA ARG A 227 -1.99 -35.79 14.85
C ARG A 227 -0.86 -34.76 14.79
N GLU A 228 -1.09 -33.55 15.25
CA GLU A 228 -0.14 -32.44 15.13
C GLU A 228 0.60 -32.22 16.47
N LYS A 229 1.92 -32.04 16.41
CA LYS A 229 2.70 -31.72 17.62
C LYS A 229 2.47 -30.26 18.02
N ALA A 230 2.24 -30.01 19.31
CA ALA A 230 1.93 -28.68 19.85
C ALA A 230 2.92 -27.59 19.40
N GLY A 231 4.23 -27.84 19.42
CA GLY A 231 5.23 -26.87 18.98
C GLY A 231 5.16 -26.56 17.48
N SER A 232 4.89 -27.54 16.63
CA SER A 232 4.72 -27.33 15.18
C SER A 232 3.43 -26.54 14.88
N PHE A 233 2.36 -26.86 15.58
CA PHE A 233 1.10 -26.15 15.51
C PHE A 233 1.25 -24.68 15.91
N LEU A 234 1.91 -24.41 17.04
CA LEU A 234 2.13 -23.06 17.54
C LEU A 234 2.93 -22.22 16.52
N ALA A 235 4.05 -22.73 16.03
CA ALA A 235 4.86 -22.03 15.03
C ALA A 235 4.07 -21.71 13.76
N LYS A 236 3.30 -22.68 13.24
CA LYS A 236 2.45 -22.49 12.04
C LYS A 236 1.36 -21.44 12.25
N ILE A 237 0.68 -21.47 13.40
CA ILE A 237 -0.43 -20.55 13.69
C ILE A 237 0.04 -19.15 13.96
N THR A 238 1.14 -18.98 14.72
CA THR A 238 1.70 -17.63 14.96
C THR A 238 2.24 -16.99 13.69
N GLU A 239 2.87 -17.79 12.83
CA GLU A 239 3.35 -17.32 11.52
C GLU A 239 2.19 -16.92 10.60
N ARG A 240 1.16 -17.76 10.50
CA ARG A 240 -0.05 -17.46 9.73
C ARG A 240 -0.76 -16.21 10.23
N PHE A 241 -0.94 -16.08 11.55
CA PHE A 241 -1.58 -14.92 12.14
C PHE A 241 -0.77 -13.63 11.89
N ALA A 242 0.56 -13.70 12.04
CA ALA A 242 1.42 -12.54 11.78
C ALA A 242 1.32 -12.08 10.32
N GLU A 243 1.27 -12.99 9.37
CA GLU A 243 1.11 -12.67 7.95
C GLU A 243 -0.29 -12.10 7.64
N GLU A 244 -1.35 -12.72 8.16
CA GLU A 244 -2.74 -12.27 7.93
C GLU A 244 -3.05 -10.93 8.58
N VAL A 245 -2.43 -10.62 9.73
CA VAL A 245 -2.70 -9.41 10.51
C VAL A 245 -1.75 -8.29 10.16
N GLY A 246 -0.46 -8.56 10.24
CA GLY A 246 0.60 -7.57 10.10
C GLY A 246 1.36 -7.65 8.79
N GLY A 247 1.13 -8.66 7.94
CA GLY A 247 1.75 -8.79 6.63
C GLY A 247 1.34 -7.65 5.70
N ASP A 248 2.14 -7.45 4.65
CA ASP A 248 1.79 -6.50 3.59
C ASP A 248 0.45 -6.92 2.96
N TYR A 249 -0.52 -6.01 2.94
CA TYR A 249 -1.93 -6.25 2.58
C TYR A 249 -2.78 -6.99 3.63
N GLY A 250 -2.29 -7.22 4.85
CA GLY A 250 -3.01 -7.84 5.94
C GLY A 250 -4.15 -6.98 6.52
N TRP A 251 -4.75 -7.46 7.62
CA TRP A 251 -5.91 -6.78 8.24
C TRP A 251 -5.62 -5.35 8.69
N ILE A 252 -4.41 -5.08 9.25
CA ILE A 252 -4.02 -3.73 9.66
C ILE A 252 -3.99 -2.79 8.45
N ASP A 253 -3.34 -3.20 7.37
CA ASP A 253 -3.25 -2.39 6.16
C ASP A 253 -4.62 -2.10 5.54
N ARG A 254 -5.48 -3.11 5.47
CA ARG A 254 -6.84 -2.97 4.93
C ARG A 254 -7.72 -2.06 5.78
N TYR A 255 -7.63 -2.18 7.11
CA TYR A 255 -8.35 -1.31 8.01
C TYR A 255 -7.90 0.15 7.82
N LEU A 256 -6.60 0.39 7.77
CA LEU A 256 -6.05 1.73 7.55
C LEU A 256 -6.41 2.30 6.16
N GLN A 257 -6.41 1.46 5.12
CA GLN A 257 -6.86 1.87 3.78
C GLN A 257 -8.36 2.22 3.75
N ALA A 258 -9.19 1.48 4.47
CA ALA A 258 -10.62 1.76 4.57
C ALA A 258 -10.94 3.07 5.34
N LEU A 259 -10.07 3.44 6.30
CA LEU A 259 -10.17 4.71 7.02
C LEU A 259 -9.64 5.90 6.20
N HIS A 260 -8.74 5.67 5.25
CA HIS A 260 -8.21 6.69 4.36
C HIS A 260 -9.26 6.98 3.24
N PRO A 261 -9.87 8.16 3.14
CA PRO A 261 -9.42 9.53 3.49
C PRO A 261 -10.16 10.15 4.70
N ARG A 262 -10.89 9.38 5.50
CA ARG A 262 -11.86 9.92 6.48
C ARG A 262 -11.29 10.22 7.87
N GLN A 263 -10.24 9.52 8.27
CA GLN A 263 -9.58 9.74 9.56
C GLN A 263 -8.07 9.52 9.35
N ALA A 264 -7.30 10.60 9.34
CA ALA A 264 -5.88 10.45 9.57
C ALA A 264 -5.70 9.99 11.03
N LEU A 265 -5.52 8.68 11.25
CA LEU A 265 -4.59 8.31 12.30
C LEU A 265 -3.34 9.10 11.94
N SER A 266 -2.77 9.87 12.86
CA SER A 266 -1.59 10.72 12.62
C SER A 266 -0.43 9.84 12.15
N ALA A 267 -0.57 9.32 10.94
CA ALA A 267 0.39 8.45 10.34
C ALA A 267 1.55 9.33 9.90
N SER A 268 2.74 8.94 10.27
CA SER A 268 3.95 9.56 9.76
C SER A 268 3.93 9.51 8.23
N PRO A 269 4.59 10.43 7.54
CA PRO A 269 4.74 10.38 6.09
C PRO A 269 5.25 9.04 5.58
N PHE A 270 6.07 8.34 6.37
CA PHE A 270 6.53 7.00 6.09
C PHE A 270 5.37 6.00 5.99
N ALA A 271 4.52 5.93 7.01
CA ALA A 271 3.36 5.04 7.02
C ALA A 271 2.34 5.41 5.92
N GLU A 272 2.09 6.72 5.71
CA GLU A 272 1.22 7.18 4.60
C GLU A 272 1.73 6.72 3.23
N ALA A 273 3.04 6.80 2.98
CA ALA A 273 3.63 6.35 1.72
C ALA A 273 3.46 4.84 1.49
N LEU A 274 3.73 4.04 2.53
CA LEU A 274 3.56 2.58 2.43
C LEU A 274 2.09 2.21 2.17
N LEU A 275 1.14 2.84 2.87
CA LEU A 275 -0.29 2.61 2.67
C LEU A 275 -0.77 3.04 1.28
N ALA A 276 -0.30 4.18 0.78
CA ALA A 276 -0.64 4.66 -0.57
C ALA A 276 -0.09 3.73 -1.66
N GLY A 277 1.14 3.23 -1.49
CA GLY A 277 1.71 2.25 -2.41
C GLY A 277 0.95 0.91 -2.42
N LYS A 278 0.54 0.42 -1.24
CA LYS A 278 -0.28 -0.80 -1.12
C LYS A 278 -1.69 -0.59 -1.69
N HIS A 279 -2.29 0.59 -1.45
CA HIS A 279 -3.58 0.94 -2.06
C HIS A 279 -3.49 0.91 -3.59
N PHE A 280 -2.46 1.54 -4.17
CA PHE A 280 -2.22 1.47 -5.61
C PHE A 280 -2.09 0.01 -6.10
N GLY A 281 -1.34 -0.84 -5.41
CA GLY A 281 -1.19 -2.26 -5.75
C GLY A 281 -2.52 -3.04 -5.76
N ASN A 282 -3.54 -2.58 -5.02
CA ASN A 282 -4.86 -3.20 -4.96
C ASN A 282 -5.82 -2.69 -6.04
N VAL A 283 -5.80 -1.37 -6.34
CA VAL A 283 -6.79 -0.76 -7.23
C VAL A 283 -6.28 -0.47 -8.63
N LEU A 284 -4.97 -0.33 -8.82
CA LEU A 284 -4.27 -0.10 -10.09
C LEU A 284 -4.89 1.03 -10.94
N THR A 285 -5.20 2.17 -10.30
CA THR A 285 -5.70 3.37 -10.98
C THR A 285 -4.65 4.46 -11.07
N GLU A 286 -4.73 5.31 -12.10
CA GLU A 286 -3.81 6.45 -12.28
C GLU A 286 -3.90 7.45 -11.11
N GLU A 287 -5.09 7.63 -10.55
CA GLU A 287 -5.28 8.50 -9.38
C GLU A 287 -4.54 7.97 -8.15
N ALA A 288 -4.68 6.67 -7.84
CA ALA A 288 -3.98 6.03 -6.73
C ALA A 288 -2.46 6.05 -6.93
N TRP A 289 -2.00 5.89 -8.18
CA TRP A 289 -0.58 6.00 -8.50
C TRP A 289 -0.05 7.42 -8.24
N ARG A 290 -0.75 8.48 -8.67
CA ARG A 290 -0.33 9.87 -8.43
C ARG A 290 -0.31 10.22 -6.94
N GLN A 291 -1.32 9.78 -6.20
CA GLN A 291 -1.38 9.96 -4.74
C GLN A 291 -0.20 9.27 -4.04
N GLY A 292 0.15 8.06 -4.48
CA GLY A 292 1.33 7.35 -4.00
C GLY A 292 2.64 8.08 -4.30
N GLU A 293 2.84 8.57 -5.52
CA GLU A 293 4.02 9.34 -5.89
C GLU A 293 4.24 10.55 -4.97
N ASP A 294 3.18 11.30 -4.66
CA ASP A 294 3.25 12.46 -3.77
C ASP A 294 3.57 12.04 -2.33
N ALA A 295 2.97 10.95 -1.83
CA ALA A 295 3.25 10.42 -0.51
C ALA A 295 4.69 9.91 -0.38
N PHE A 296 5.19 9.17 -1.37
CA PHE A 296 6.57 8.67 -1.39
C PHE A 296 7.61 9.79 -1.45
N ARG A 297 7.38 10.83 -2.24
CA ARG A 297 8.29 11.99 -2.29
C ARG A 297 8.39 12.67 -0.94
N LEU A 298 7.24 12.91 -0.29
CA LEU A 298 7.21 13.51 1.03
C LEU A 298 7.94 12.69 2.08
N ALA A 299 7.67 11.37 2.12
CA ALA A 299 8.32 10.47 3.07
C ALA A 299 9.84 10.39 2.84
N ARG A 300 10.27 10.36 1.58
CA ARG A 300 11.69 10.30 1.20
C ARG A 300 12.46 11.57 1.58
N ASP A 301 11.82 12.74 1.54
CA ASP A 301 12.44 13.99 2.00
C ASP A 301 12.78 13.93 3.50
N GLN A 302 11.99 13.20 4.29
CA GLN A 302 12.20 13.02 5.73
C GLN A 302 13.08 11.81 6.07
N HIS A 303 12.96 10.72 5.31
CA HIS A 303 13.66 9.46 5.53
C HIS A 303 14.45 9.02 4.28
N PRO A 304 15.45 9.81 3.85
CA PRO A 304 16.15 9.58 2.59
C PRO A 304 16.97 8.28 2.56
N GLU A 305 17.25 7.67 3.70
CA GLU A 305 18.08 6.46 3.83
C GLU A 305 17.30 5.26 4.38
N GLU A 306 15.96 5.28 4.29
CA GLU A 306 15.14 4.13 4.66
C GLU A 306 14.99 3.17 3.47
N ALA A 307 15.65 2.00 3.55
CA ALA A 307 15.69 1.05 2.46
C ALA A 307 14.31 0.53 2.02
N SER A 308 13.40 0.30 2.99
CA SER A 308 12.03 -0.14 2.70
C SER A 308 11.26 0.91 1.90
N LEU A 309 11.40 2.19 2.27
CA LEU A 309 10.75 3.30 1.58
C LEU A 309 11.27 3.45 0.15
N LEU A 310 12.59 3.44 -0.02
CA LEU A 310 13.22 3.57 -1.34
C LEU A 310 12.88 2.39 -2.26
N GLY A 311 12.90 1.17 -1.72
CA GLY A 311 12.53 -0.05 -2.44
C GLY A 311 11.06 -0.01 -2.87
N PHE A 312 10.16 0.38 -1.97
CA PHE A 312 8.74 0.41 -2.30
C PHE A 312 8.38 1.56 -3.25
N HIS A 313 9.02 2.73 -3.12
CA HIS A 313 8.87 3.81 -4.10
C HIS A 313 9.30 3.37 -5.51
N ALA A 314 10.42 2.64 -5.61
CA ALA A 314 10.85 2.08 -6.89
C ALA A 314 9.81 1.10 -7.48
N LEU A 315 9.24 0.22 -6.66
CA LEU A 315 8.15 -0.69 -7.07
C LEU A 315 6.92 0.07 -7.54
N HIS A 316 6.55 1.14 -6.84
CA HIS A 316 5.44 2.01 -7.21
C HIS A 316 5.65 2.66 -8.57
N GLN A 317 6.85 3.16 -8.85
CA GLN A 317 7.20 3.73 -10.16
C GLN A 317 7.24 2.67 -11.26
N PHE A 318 7.76 1.46 -10.99
CA PHE A 318 7.69 0.34 -11.95
C PHE A 318 6.24 -0.05 -12.24
N GLY A 319 5.36 -0.09 -11.21
CA GLY A 319 3.93 -0.33 -11.38
C GLY A 319 3.28 0.70 -12.30
N GLY A 320 3.49 1.98 -12.05
CA GLY A 320 2.97 3.07 -12.91
C GLY A 320 3.50 3.02 -14.35
N TYR A 321 4.73 2.55 -14.54
CA TYR A 321 5.31 2.32 -15.87
C TYR A 321 4.63 1.15 -16.59
N LEU A 322 4.42 0.03 -15.89
CA LEU A 322 3.78 -1.17 -16.43
C LEU A 322 2.30 -0.94 -16.78
N GLU A 323 1.60 -0.12 -15.99
CA GLU A 323 0.20 0.26 -16.23
C GLU A 323 0.07 1.47 -17.18
N TYR A 324 1.17 1.98 -17.72
CA TYR A 324 1.19 3.11 -18.66
C TYR A 324 0.71 4.45 -18.08
N PHE A 325 0.60 4.59 -16.76
CA PHE A 325 0.17 5.85 -16.12
C PHE A 325 1.22 6.96 -16.26
N SER A 326 2.50 6.62 -16.22
CA SER A 326 3.52 7.52 -16.69
C SER A 326 3.56 7.44 -18.22
N ARG A 327 2.89 8.36 -18.92
CA ARG A 327 2.89 8.44 -20.40
C ARG A 327 4.28 8.70 -21.00
N ARG A 328 5.32 8.78 -20.19
CA ARG A 328 6.70 8.90 -20.63
C ARG A 328 7.13 7.62 -21.32
N ALA A 329 7.62 7.74 -22.55
CA ALA A 329 8.14 6.61 -23.33
C ALA A 329 9.42 6.00 -22.71
N SER A 330 10.09 6.72 -21.82
CA SER A 330 11.35 6.32 -21.21
C SER A 330 11.13 5.46 -19.95
N PHE A 331 12.00 4.49 -19.78
CA PHE A 331 12.18 3.71 -18.56
C PHE A 331 12.31 4.64 -17.34
N PRO A 332 11.72 4.31 -16.18
CA PRO A 332 11.82 5.14 -14.98
C PRO A 332 13.24 5.08 -14.38
N GLU A 333 14.12 5.94 -14.84
CA GLU A 333 15.51 6.03 -14.36
C GLU A 333 15.59 6.36 -12.87
N GLU A 334 14.63 7.11 -12.34
CA GLU A 334 14.53 7.37 -10.90
C GLU A 334 14.32 6.06 -10.12
N ALA A 335 13.40 5.19 -10.55
CA ALA A 335 13.16 3.89 -9.92
C ALA A 335 14.42 3.02 -9.91
N ARG A 336 15.21 3.07 -10.98
CA ARG A 336 16.50 2.39 -11.05
C ARG A 336 17.51 2.93 -10.04
N GLY A 337 17.55 4.24 -9.86
CA GLY A 337 18.39 4.91 -8.85
C GLY A 337 17.98 4.54 -7.44
N LEU A 338 16.68 4.58 -7.14
CA LEU A 338 16.09 4.20 -5.86
C LEU A 338 16.39 2.74 -5.50
N THR A 339 16.20 1.82 -6.47
CA THR A 339 16.51 0.38 -6.28
C THR A 339 17.98 0.17 -5.90
N ARG A 340 18.92 0.80 -6.62
CA ARG A 340 20.35 0.67 -6.30
C ARG A 340 20.69 1.22 -4.92
N ARG A 341 20.08 2.34 -4.55
CA ARG A 341 20.29 2.96 -3.25
C ARG A 341 19.73 2.10 -2.12
N ALA A 342 18.51 1.59 -2.27
CA ALA A 342 17.87 0.71 -1.29
C ALA A 342 18.71 -0.55 -1.02
N LEU A 343 19.16 -1.23 -2.07
CA LEU A 343 20.01 -2.42 -1.97
C LEU A 343 21.41 -2.15 -1.37
N ARG A 344 21.93 -0.92 -1.51
CA ARG A 344 23.20 -0.53 -0.88
C ARG A 344 23.03 -0.31 0.62
N ILE A 345 21.91 0.27 1.04
CA ILE A 345 21.61 0.55 2.46
C ILE A 345 21.33 -0.74 3.22
N ASP A 346 20.44 -1.58 2.67
CA ASP A 346 20.08 -2.87 3.27
C ASP A 346 19.88 -3.94 2.16
N PRO A 347 20.94 -4.73 1.84
CA PRO A 347 20.86 -5.76 0.80
C PRO A 347 19.86 -6.88 1.11
N GLN A 348 19.51 -7.07 2.39
CA GLN A 348 18.56 -8.10 2.82
C GLN A 348 17.13 -7.59 2.96
N ASN A 349 16.90 -6.29 2.74
CA ASN A 349 15.56 -5.71 2.81
C ASN A 349 14.62 -6.35 1.76
N PRO A 350 13.50 -6.96 2.15
CA PRO A 350 12.60 -7.64 1.22
C PRO A 350 12.06 -6.74 0.10
N LEU A 351 11.70 -5.49 0.42
CA LEU A 351 11.18 -4.53 -0.57
C LEU A 351 12.28 -4.05 -1.54
N ALA A 352 13.51 -3.86 -1.05
CA ALA A 352 14.64 -3.51 -1.90
C ALA A 352 15.00 -4.66 -2.86
N ARG A 353 15.01 -5.91 -2.35
CA ARG A 353 15.23 -7.12 -3.16
C ARG A 353 14.13 -7.31 -4.19
N LEU A 354 12.86 -7.09 -3.82
CA LEU A 354 11.73 -7.15 -4.73
C LEU A 354 11.83 -6.07 -5.83
N ALA A 355 12.21 -4.84 -5.48
CA ALA A 355 12.50 -3.79 -6.46
C ALA A 355 13.62 -4.19 -7.42
N GLY A 356 14.64 -4.93 -6.92
CA GLY A 356 15.69 -5.52 -7.75
C GLY A 356 15.16 -6.53 -8.77
N ALA A 357 14.25 -7.42 -8.37
CA ALA A 357 13.60 -8.37 -9.26
C ALA A 357 12.72 -7.66 -10.32
N PHE A 358 11.93 -6.67 -9.89
CA PHE A 358 11.10 -5.86 -10.81
C PHE A 358 11.95 -5.01 -11.78
N ARG A 359 13.09 -4.50 -11.35
CA ARG A 359 14.05 -3.84 -12.26
C ARG A 359 14.51 -4.79 -13.35
N SER A 360 14.87 -6.03 -13.00
CA SER A 360 15.29 -7.04 -13.98
C SER A 360 14.13 -7.42 -14.91
N TYR A 361 12.91 -7.54 -14.39
CA TYR A 361 11.70 -7.74 -15.16
C TYR A 361 11.46 -6.63 -16.19
N VAL A 362 11.45 -5.37 -15.77
CA VAL A 362 11.18 -4.23 -16.67
C VAL A 362 12.30 -4.06 -17.70
N LEU A 363 13.54 -4.40 -17.34
CA LEU A 363 14.69 -4.40 -18.28
C LEU A 363 14.78 -5.66 -19.16
N ARG A 364 13.84 -6.59 -19.06
CA ARG A 364 13.82 -7.85 -19.82
C ARG A 364 15.10 -8.70 -19.62
N ARG A 365 15.67 -8.65 -18.41
CA ARG A 365 16.80 -9.49 -18.02
C ARG A 365 16.27 -10.80 -17.43
N GLU A 366 15.95 -11.73 -18.31
CA GLU A 366 15.17 -12.92 -17.98
C GLU A 366 15.85 -13.79 -16.92
N ASP A 367 17.12 -14.17 -17.10
CA ASP A 367 17.86 -15.01 -16.16
C ASP A 367 18.04 -14.32 -14.81
N GLU A 368 18.42 -13.04 -14.80
CA GLU A 368 18.58 -12.25 -13.57
C GLU A 368 17.23 -12.11 -12.83
N CYS A 369 16.12 -11.95 -13.56
CA CYS A 369 14.78 -11.87 -12.99
C CYS A 369 14.39 -13.19 -12.34
N LEU A 370 14.59 -14.32 -13.02
CA LEU A 370 14.28 -15.65 -12.51
C LEU A 370 15.09 -15.98 -11.25
N GLU A 371 16.40 -15.76 -11.27
CA GLU A 371 17.29 -16.00 -10.13
C GLU A 371 16.83 -15.19 -8.91
N ARG A 372 16.64 -13.87 -9.05
CA ARG A 372 16.22 -12.97 -7.97
C ARG A 372 14.84 -13.33 -7.41
N THR A 373 13.94 -13.69 -8.30
CA THR A 373 12.57 -14.07 -7.93
C THR A 373 12.55 -15.37 -7.13
N LEU A 374 13.25 -16.41 -7.58
CA LEU A 374 13.30 -17.69 -6.89
C LEU A 374 14.04 -17.57 -5.55
N ALA A 375 15.08 -16.74 -5.47
CA ALA A 375 15.77 -16.45 -4.21
C ALA A 375 14.83 -15.78 -3.19
N LEU A 376 13.95 -14.86 -3.63
CA LEU A 376 12.93 -14.26 -2.77
C LEU A 376 11.84 -15.26 -2.37
N ALA A 377 11.35 -16.05 -3.33
CA ALA A 377 10.24 -16.97 -3.11
C ALA A 377 10.58 -18.15 -2.18
N ARG A 378 11.85 -18.48 -2.06
CA ARG A 378 12.36 -19.55 -1.18
C ARG A 378 12.85 -19.06 0.18
N ASP A 379 12.97 -17.75 0.37
CA ASP A 379 13.46 -17.14 1.61
C ASP A 379 12.32 -17.03 2.64
N PRO A 380 12.36 -17.80 3.75
CA PRO A 380 11.30 -17.80 4.75
C PRO A 380 11.20 -16.48 5.53
N THR A 381 12.20 -15.60 5.42
CA THR A 381 12.19 -14.29 6.08
C THR A 381 11.43 -13.22 5.28
N VAL A 382 11.15 -13.49 4.01
CA VAL A 382 10.39 -12.60 3.12
C VAL A 382 8.89 -12.87 3.31
N PRO A 383 8.05 -11.83 3.53
CA PRO A 383 6.60 -11.97 3.59
C PRO A 383 6.03 -12.69 2.37
N ARG A 384 5.07 -13.60 2.59
CA ARG A 384 4.50 -14.46 1.52
C ARG A 384 3.82 -13.66 0.42
N SER A 385 3.19 -12.53 0.74
CA SER A 385 2.62 -11.60 -0.23
C SER A 385 3.67 -11.02 -1.18
N LEU A 386 4.87 -10.68 -0.67
CA LEU A 386 6.00 -10.20 -1.48
C LEU A 386 6.65 -11.33 -2.30
N GLN A 387 6.68 -12.56 -1.76
CA GLN A 387 7.09 -13.75 -2.51
C GLN A 387 6.18 -13.98 -3.72
N ALA A 388 4.85 -13.87 -3.53
CA ALA A 388 3.88 -13.98 -4.62
C ALA A 388 4.07 -12.89 -5.68
N LEU A 389 4.30 -11.64 -5.26
CA LEU A 389 4.61 -10.54 -6.18
C LEU A 389 5.91 -10.78 -6.96
N ALA A 390 6.95 -11.30 -6.32
CA ALA A 390 8.19 -11.64 -7.00
C ALA A 390 7.95 -12.68 -8.11
N LEU A 391 7.24 -13.77 -7.79
CA LEU A 391 6.91 -14.83 -8.75
C LEU A 391 6.12 -14.31 -9.96
N SER A 392 5.28 -13.29 -9.77
CA SER A 392 4.55 -12.67 -10.88
C SER A 392 5.48 -12.00 -11.90
N ALA A 393 6.62 -11.47 -11.48
CA ALA A 393 7.56 -10.80 -12.37
C ALA A 393 8.21 -11.79 -13.36
N CYS A 394 8.68 -12.95 -12.90
CA CYS A 394 9.26 -13.95 -13.83
C CYS A 394 8.19 -14.64 -14.68
N LEU A 395 7.00 -14.89 -14.13
CA LEU A 395 5.87 -15.42 -14.90
C LEU A 395 5.47 -14.48 -16.04
N ALA A 396 5.49 -13.16 -15.83
CA ALA A 396 5.21 -12.15 -16.86
C ALA A 396 6.27 -12.14 -17.99
N LEU A 397 7.48 -12.64 -17.72
CA LEU A 397 8.52 -12.89 -18.73
C LEU A 397 8.42 -14.28 -19.39
N GLY A 398 7.50 -15.13 -18.92
CA GLY A 398 7.38 -16.50 -19.42
C GLY A 398 8.48 -17.43 -18.91
N GLN A 399 9.25 -17.00 -17.88
CA GLN A 399 10.37 -17.75 -17.37
C GLN A 399 9.99 -18.63 -16.19
N GLY A 400 10.61 -19.80 -16.09
CA GLY A 400 10.50 -20.70 -14.95
C GLY A 400 9.06 -21.15 -14.63
N ILE A 401 8.14 -21.21 -15.60
CA ILE A 401 6.71 -21.48 -15.36
C ILE A 401 6.53 -22.80 -14.58
N GLY A 402 7.28 -23.84 -14.92
CA GLY A 402 7.21 -25.15 -14.26
C GLY A 402 7.59 -25.13 -12.78
N GLU A 403 8.32 -24.13 -12.32
CA GLU A 403 8.74 -23.97 -10.94
C GLU A 403 7.99 -22.81 -10.24
N ALA A 404 7.93 -21.66 -10.88
CA ALA A 404 7.33 -20.45 -10.32
C ALA A 404 5.81 -20.57 -10.11
N TYR A 405 5.09 -21.19 -11.05
CA TYR A 405 3.64 -21.33 -10.94
C TYR A 405 3.20 -22.25 -9.78
N PRO A 406 3.75 -23.47 -9.60
CA PRO A 406 3.44 -24.29 -8.43
C PRO A 406 3.79 -23.59 -7.10
N LEU A 407 4.91 -22.85 -7.03
CA LEU A 407 5.26 -22.04 -5.86
C LEU A 407 4.22 -20.95 -5.59
N LEU A 408 3.81 -20.20 -6.62
CA LEU A 408 2.77 -19.17 -6.50
C LEU A 408 1.47 -19.77 -5.96
N ARG A 409 1.04 -20.90 -6.51
CA ARG A 409 -0.18 -21.61 -6.07
C ARG A 409 -0.10 -22.02 -4.60
N ARG A 410 1.03 -22.58 -4.18
CA ARG A 410 1.26 -22.97 -2.78
C ARG A 410 1.26 -21.76 -1.84
N ILE A 411 1.94 -20.67 -2.22
CA ILE A 411 2.03 -19.47 -1.39
C ILE A 411 0.64 -18.83 -1.24
N THR A 412 -0.11 -18.70 -2.33
CA THR A 412 -1.41 -18.01 -2.33
C THR A 412 -2.56 -18.85 -1.79
N ALA A 413 -2.40 -20.18 -1.67
CA ALA A 413 -3.43 -21.06 -1.11
C ALA A 413 -3.75 -20.75 0.36
N ASP A 414 -2.75 -20.32 1.12
CA ASP A 414 -2.86 -20.03 2.55
C ASP A 414 -3.05 -18.53 2.86
N LEU A 415 -3.05 -17.66 1.83
CA LEU A 415 -3.20 -16.22 2.01
C LEU A 415 -4.63 -15.77 1.72
N THR A 416 -5.23 -15.07 2.67
CA THR A 416 -6.54 -14.42 2.48
C THR A 416 -6.38 -13.09 1.73
N HIS A 417 -5.30 -12.36 2.03
CA HIS A 417 -5.05 -11.00 1.55
C HIS A 417 -3.68 -10.86 0.89
N TYR A 418 -3.68 -10.52 -0.39
CA TYR A 418 -2.49 -10.27 -1.20
C TYR A 418 -2.88 -9.57 -2.51
N PRO A 419 -1.95 -8.94 -3.25
CA PRO A 419 -2.25 -8.30 -4.53
C PRO A 419 -2.73 -9.32 -5.57
N ARG A 420 -3.99 -9.25 -5.97
CA ARG A 420 -4.59 -10.19 -6.93
C ARG A 420 -3.95 -10.11 -8.31
N LEU A 421 -3.27 -9.02 -8.63
CA LEU A 421 -2.54 -8.86 -9.90
C LEU A 421 -1.53 -9.97 -10.20
N VAL A 422 -1.05 -10.70 -9.17
CA VAL A 422 -0.11 -11.83 -9.36
C VAL A 422 -0.69 -12.93 -10.24
N HIS A 423 -2.01 -13.10 -10.24
CA HIS A 423 -2.70 -14.07 -11.07
C HIS A 423 -2.77 -13.67 -12.54
N THR A 424 -2.62 -12.39 -12.88
CA THR A 424 -2.61 -11.95 -14.29
C THR A 424 -1.39 -12.44 -15.04
N ALA A 425 -0.24 -12.52 -14.38
CA ALA A 425 0.97 -13.06 -14.97
C ALA A 425 0.88 -14.58 -15.14
N ALA A 426 0.38 -15.29 -14.12
CA ALA A 426 0.13 -16.72 -14.19
C ALA A 426 -0.88 -17.06 -15.31
N PHE A 427 -1.99 -16.30 -15.41
CA PHE A 427 -2.96 -16.41 -16.48
C PHE A 427 -2.30 -16.31 -17.88
N ALA A 428 -1.52 -15.25 -18.13
CA ALA A 428 -0.88 -15.04 -19.43
C ALA A 428 0.10 -16.17 -19.78
N ALA A 429 0.88 -16.64 -18.80
CA ALA A 429 1.82 -17.74 -18.95
C ALA A 429 1.11 -19.07 -19.31
N LEU A 430 0.02 -19.40 -18.63
CA LEU A 430 -0.78 -20.60 -18.92
C LEU A 430 -1.51 -20.50 -20.25
N LEU A 431 -2.07 -19.33 -20.56
CA LEU A 431 -2.72 -19.07 -21.84
C LEU A 431 -1.76 -19.29 -23.01
N SER A 432 -0.52 -18.82 -22.93
CA SER A 432 0.48 -19.00 -23.99
C SER A 432 0.84 -20.47 -24.22
N ARG A 433 0.74 -21.31 -23.20
CA ARG A 433 0.96 -22.77 -23.29
C ARG A 433 -0.26 -23.57 -23.74
N GLY A 434 -1.40 -22.93 -23.95
CA GLY A 434 -2.65 -23.60 -24.30
C GLY A 434 -3.36 -24.26 -23.10
N GLU A 435 -2.91 -24.03 -21.88
CA GLU A 435 -3.50 -24.57 -20.65
C GLU A 435 -4.76 -23.76 -20.26
N ASN A 436 -5.76 -23.71 -21.16
CA ASN A 436 -6.89 -22.78 -21.09
C ASN A 436 -7.71 -22.91 -19.81
N HIS A 437 -7.93 -24.13 -19.30
CA HIS A 437 -8.69 -24.34 -18.06
C HIS A 437 -7.99 -23.75 -16.83
N LEU A 438 -6.69 -23.95 -16.71
CA LEU A 438 -5.90 -23.36 -15.62
C LEU A 438 -5.80 -21.84 -15.79
N ALA A 439 -5.66 -21.35 -17.01
CA ALA A 439 -5.67 -19.93 -17.32
C ALA A 439 -6.99 -19.27 -16.88
N GLU A 440 -8.15 -19.91 -17.14
CA GLU A 440 -9.45 -19.42 -16.71
C GLU A 440 -9.57 -19.34 -15.17
N GLN A 441 -9.06 -20.35 -14.47
CA GLN A 441 -9.02 -20.32 -12.98
C GLN A 441 -8.15 -19.17 -12.45
N GLU A 442 -6.99 -18.93 -13.04
CA GLU A 442 -6.11 -17.84 -12.62
C GLU A 442 -6.72 -16.48 -12.94
N LEU A 443 -7.37 -16.33 -14.10
CA LEU A 443 -8.08 -15.11 -14.46
C LEU A 443 -9.23 -14.79 -13.50
N ALA A 444 -9.98 -15.80 -13.05
CA ALA A 444 -11.04 -15.64 -12.06
C ALA A 444 -10.51 -15.16 -10.69
N ARG A 445 -9.28 -15.56 -10.34
CA ARG A 445 -8.60 -15.08 -9.11
C ARG A 445 -8.03 -13.69 -9.24
N ALA A 446 -7.68 -13.28 -10.45
CA ALA A 446 -7.08 -11.98 -10.75
C ALA A 446 -8.10 -10.82 -10.70
N TYR A 447 -9.38 -11.08 -10.43
CA TYR A 447 -10.43 -10.07 -10.52
C TYR A 447 -10.11 -8.83 -9.66
N SER A 448 -10.01 -7.70 -10.35
CA SER A 448 -9.99 -6.36 -9.77
C SER A 448 -10.69 -5.42 -10.76
N GLU A 449 -11.61 -4.61 -10.29
CA GLU A 449 -12.48 -3.76 -11.13
C GLU A 449 -11.76 -2.75 -12.03
N GLY A 450 -10.45 -2.56 -11.84
CA GLY A 450 -9.63 -1.59 -12.57
C GLY A 450 -8.72 -2.15 -13.65
N GLN A 451 -8.77 -3.47 -13.97
CA GLN A 451 -7.76 -4.07 -14.83
C GLN A 451 -8.25 -4.37 -16.26
N TRP A 452 -7.62 -3.70 -17.23
CA TRP A 452 -7.79 -3.97 -18.65
C TRP A 452 -7.32 -5.39 -19.04
N VAL A 453 -6.30 -5.95 -18.37
CA VAL A 453 -5.77 -7.31 -18.64
C VAL A 453 -6.83 -8.38 -18.42
N GLU A 454 -7.64 -8.26 -17.37
CA GLU A 454 -8.72 -9.20 -17.09
C GLU A 454 -9.74 -9.22 -18.23
N ARG A 455 -10.14 -8.04 -18.73
CA ARG A 455 -11.09 -7.93 -19.85
C ARG A 455 -10.54 -8.55 -21.13
N LEU A 456 -9.28 -8.23 -21.42
CA LEU A 456 -8.59 -8.81 -22.58
C LEU A 456 -8.44 -10.32 -22.47
N GLY A 457 -8.17 -10.83 -21.26
CA GLY A 457 -8.10 -12.26 -20.98
C GLY A 457 -9.42 -12.97 -21.23
N ARG A 458 -10.56 -12.38 -20.85
CA ARG A 458 -11.89 -12.92 -21.15
C ARG A 458 -12.16 -12.97 -22.64
N ILE A 459 -11.75 -11.96 -23.40
CA ILE A 459 -11.84 -11.98 -24.86
C ILE A 459 -11.06 -13.18 -25.43
N ALA A 460 -9.81 -13.37 -24.99
CA ALA A 460 -8.95 -14.43 -25.47
C ALA A 460 -9.53 -15.84 -25.18
N LEU A 461 -10.00 -16.05 -23.94
CA LEU A 461 -10.62 -17.34 -23.56
C LEU A 461 -11.94 -17.61 -24.29
N ALA A 462 -12.81 -16.61 -24.44
CA ALA A 462 -14.07 -16.75 -25.17
C ALA A 462 -13.83 -17.09 -26.63
N GLN A 463 -12.85 -16.48 -27.30
CA GLN A 463 -12.48 -16.80 -28.68
C GLN A 463 -11.92 -18.22 -28.82
N ARG A 464 -11.05 -18.66 -27.90
CA ARG A 464 -10.51 -20.03 -27.90
C ARG A 464 -11.61 -21.07 -27.67
N GLY A 465 -12.63 -20.73 -26.89
CA GLY A 465 -13.81 -21.55 -26.67
C GLY A 465 -14.87 -21.46 -27.78
N GLY A 466 -14.64 -20.73 -28.88
CA GLY A 466 -15.60 -20.53 -29.95
C GLY A 466 -16.79 -19.60 -29.60
N ARG A 467 -16.80 -18.97 -28.46
CA ARG A 467 -17.87 -18.10 -27.91
C ARG A 467 -17.77 -16.67 -28.47
N ARG A 468 -18.00 -16.51 -29.76
CA ARG A 468 -17.77 -15.23 -30.47
C ARG A 468 -18.59 -14.06 -29.93
N GLU A 469 -19.86 -14.27 -29.58
CA GLU A 469 -20.74 -13.21 -29.05
C GLU A 469 -20.24 -12.71 -27.67
N GLU A 470 -19.80 -13.63 -26.82
CA GLU A 470 -19.21 -13.29 -25.52
C GLU A 470 -17.92 -12.48 -25.70
N ALA A 471 -17.05 -12.89 -26.62
CA ALA A 471 -15.82 -12.16 -26.94
C ALA A 471 -16.12 -10.73 -27.41
N ARG A 472 -17.13 -10.52 -28.27
CA ARG A 472 -17.56 -9.19 -28.71
C ARG A 472 -18.13 -8.35 -27.56
N ALA A 473 -18.92 -8.97 -26.67
CA ALA A 473 -19.44 -8.27 -25.49
C ALA A 473 -18.31 -7.79 -24.56
N HIS A 474 -17.31 -8.64 -24.30
CA HIS A 474 -16.14 -8.24 -23.52
C HIS A 474 -15.30 -7.15 -24.21
N ALA A 475 -15.20 -7.17 -25.55
CA ALA A 475 -14.48 -6.14 -26.30
C ALA A 475 -15.20 -4.78 -26.26
N ARG A 476 -16.54 -4.75 -26.32
CA ARG A 476 -17.31 -3.51 -26.10
C ARG A 476 -17.06 -2.95 -24.70
N ASN A 477 -17.17 -3.79 -23.68
CA ASN A 477 -16.94 -3.38 -22.29
C ASN A 477 -15.51 -2.88 -22.07
N LEU A 478 -14.50 -3.48 -22.71
CA LEU A 478 -13.11 -3.01 -22.64
C LEU A 478 -12.98 -1.59 -23.22
N ARG A 479 -13.60 -1.31 -24.40
CA ARG A 479 -13.58 0.03 -25.01
C ARG A 479 -14.30 1.08 -24.17
N GLU A 480 -15.44 0.71 -23.58
CA GLU A 480 -16.23 1.61 -22.72
C GLU A 480 -15.48 2.01 -21.45
N ARG A 481 -14.84 1.04 -20.80
CA ARG A 481 -14.12 1.30 -19.53
C ARG A 481 -12.71 1.84 -19.74
N PHE A 482 -12.07 1.52 -20.86
CA PHE A 482 -10.71 1.92 -21.21
C PHE A 482 -10.69 2.50 -22.63
N PRO A 483 -11.25 3.71 -22.84
CA PRO A 483 -11.39 4.30 -24.17
C PRO A 483 -10.05 4.49 -24.89
N ASP A 484 -8.97 4.68 -24.14
CA ASP A 484 -7.61 4.84 -24.67
C ASP A 484 -6.94 3.48 -25.04
N PHE A 485 -7.55 2.33 -24.69
CA PHE A 485 -6.97 1.02 -24.94
C PHE A 485 -6.72 0.71 -26.43
N PRO A 486 -7.59 1.09 -27.38
CA PRO A 486 -7.31 0.87 -28.81
C PRO A 486 -6.00 1.51 -29.28
N GLU A 487 -5.62 2.66 -28.72
CA GLU A 487 -4.39 3.38 -29.05
C GLU A 487 -3.17 2.84 -28.27
N TYR A 488 -3.32 2.63 -26.97
CA TYR A 488 -2.19 2.33 -26.08
C TYR A 488 -2.08 0.86 -25.69
N GLY A 489 -3.12 0.04 -25.90
CA GLY A 489 -3.16 -1.37 -25.51
C GLY A 489 -1.97 -2.21 -25.99
N PRO A 490 -1.54 -2.13 -27.25
CA PRO A 490 -0.36 -2.85 -27.72
C PRO A 490 0.91 -2.50 -26.94
N ARG A 491 1.11 -1.21 -26.61
CA ARG A 491 2.26 -0.75 -25.82
C ARG A 491 2.16 -1.16 -24.35
N MET A 492 0.95 -1.18 -23.79
CA MET A 492 0.70 -1.68 -22.43
C MET A 492 1.03 -3.17 -22.33
N LEU A 493 0.61 -3.97 -23.31
CA LEU A 493 0.96 -5.40 -23.42
C LEU A 493 2.48 -5.58 -23.53
N GLU A 494 3.13 -4.79 -24.38
CA GLU A 494 4.57 -4.85 -24.57
C GLU A 494 5.35 -4.55 -23.29
N ARG A 495 4.93 -3.57 -22.48
CA ARG A 495 5.57 -3.27 -21.19
C ARG A 495 5.37 -4.40 -20.19
N ARG A 496 4.19 -5.01 -20.18
CA ARG A 496 3.79 -5.96 -19.14
C ARG A 496 4.22 -7.40 -19.41
N PHE A 497 4.24 -7.85 -20.68
CA PHE A 497 4.48 -9.26 -21.01
C PHE A 497 5.60 -9.44 -22.03
N ALA A 498 6.30 -10.58 -21.92
CA ALA A 498 7.18 -11.04 -22.99
C ALA A 498 6.39 -11.36 -24.27
N THR A 499 7.07 -11.37 -25.41
CA THR A 499 6.44 -11.55 -26.72
C THR A 499 5.54 -12.76 -26.78
N ALA A 500 6.01 -13.93 -26.38
CA ALA A 500 5.22 -15.18 -26.40
C ALA A 500 3.95 -15.13 -25.54
N LEU A 501 3.90 -14.31 -24.49
CA LEU A 501 2.74 -14.15 -23.61
C LEU A 501 1.75 -13.12 -24.15
N ARG A 502 2.23 -12.08 -24.82
CA ARG A 502 1.38 -11.01 -25.36
C ARG A 502 0.68 -11.38 -26.67
N GLU A 503 1.34 -12.17 -27.54
CA GLU A 503 0.80 -12.55 -28.85
C GLU A 503 -0.61 -13.15 -28.80
N PRO A 504 -0.94 -14.11 -27.91
CA PRO A 504 -2.29 -14.63 -27.81
C PRO A 504 -3.34 -13.57 -27.43
N LEU A 505 -2.95 -12.61 -26.56
CA LEU A 505 -3.81 -11.53 -26.11
C LEU A 505 -3.99 -10.46 -27.20
N GLN A 506 -2.92 -10.11 -27.88
CA GLN A 506 -2.94 -9.16 -29.00
C GLN A 506 -3.78 -9.70 -30.17
N THR A 507 -3.55 -10.94 -30.57
CA THR A 507 -4.34 -11.61 -31.62
C THR A 507 -5.83 -11.67 -31.25
N ALA A 508 -6.14 -11.94 -29.97
CA ALA A 508 -7.52 -11.94 -29.53
C ALA A 508 -8.17 -10.55 -29.63
N TRP A 509 -7.44 -9.48 -29.32
CA TRP A 509 -7.92 -8.12 -29.50
C TRP A 509 -8.14 -7.77 -30.98
N GLU A 510 -7.15 -8.03 -31.83
CA GLU A 510 -7.21 -7.75 -33.28
C GLU A 510 -8.41 -8.42 -33.96
N ARG A 511 -8.71 -9.67 -33.61
CA ARG A 511 -9.88 -10.39 -34.12
C ARG A 511 -11.23 -9.79 -33.72
N THR A 512 -11.29 -8.92 -32.72
CA THR A 512 -12.50 -8.18 -32.35
C THR A 512 -12.65 -6.87 -33.11
N GLN A 513 -11.62 -6.47 -33.87
CA GLN A 513 -11.65 -5.27 -34.72
C GLN A 513 -12.10 -5.62 -36.16
N ALA A 514 -11.89 -6.87 -36.58
CA ALA A 514 -12.37 -7.41 -37.81
C ALA A 514 -13.84 -7.88 -37.68
#